data_ad9741014e2bedfef0e5f14566cfd729
#
_entry.id   ad9741014e2bedfef0e5f14566cfd729
#
_cell.length_a   1.000
_cell.length_b   1.000
_cell.length_c   1.000
_cell.angle_alpha   90.00
_cell.angle_beta   90.00
_cell.angle_gamma   90.00
#
_symmetry.space_group_name_H-M   'P 1'
#
loop_
_entity.id
_entity.type
_entity.pdbx_description
1 polymer ?
#
loop_
_entity_poly.entity_id
_entity_poly.type
_entity_poly.pdbx_seq_one_letter_code
_entity_poly.pdbx_strand_id
1 'polypeptide(L)'
;MNPATIYHRPLSEFAFATDATHYVFRLRTGKGEAQSCRFFYADRAAMAPELDFACLPMKKIREDRYFDWYEVRLETKLERIAYWFELSDGAETLCYFGDCYEMAGTPTRADYFQLPFNHRADRLSVPEWTKDAVVYNIFPDSFADGFRTLSGSSDGKTGLGGTIRGVTENLDYIASMGFNCIYLNPIFAAESYHRYDTLDYYQVDPHMGSKEDVRALVEKAHSLGIRVLLDGVFNHISSRHFLFQDVLRNGMESKYYSCFYQLPAKPKLPAPGELPEYTCFSYVASMPKTNTADPYLRQYFCDVGVYWIREFDIDGWRLDVANELDDGFLRAFRTAVKAAKPDAIIVGEVWENAAHYLNGDMMDSAMNYDFRRYCRRFFAEETVDAETFDTNVSTLLLRYRENALFAQLNLLDSHDVSRYLSLCGENTDKMELSVLLQMTFPGMPCVFYGDEKGLCGLSESEYRQAMAWGKSHPLEDIYRRLIALRKEHPALRYGDFVTNFAAGKTYSYSRNWENTR
;
A
#
# COMPACT_ATOMS: atom_id res chain seq x y z
N MET A 1 1.47 -28.94 23.68
CA MET A 1 1.48 -27.98 22.53
C MET A 1 1.07 -28.70 21.24
N ASN A 2 0.31 -28.05 20.33
CA ASN A 2 -0.04 -28.62 19.02
C ASN A 2 0.99 -28.15 17.95
N PRO A 3 1.85 -29.02 17.40
CA PRO A 3 2.86 -28.63 16.41
C PRO A 3 2.26 -27.96 15.17
N ALA A 4 1.03 -28.31 14.77
CA ALA A 4 0.38 -27.71 13.60
C ALA A 4 0.06 -26.21 13.73
N THR A 5 0.06 -25.66 14.96
CA THR A 5 -0.17 -24.24 15.23
C THR A 5 1.12 -23.43 15.27
N ILE A 6 2.27 -24.10 15.45
CA ILE A 6 3.59 -23.47 15.49
C ILE A 6 4.01 -23.12 14.05
N TYR A 7 4.36 -21.86 13.83
CA TYR A 7 4.71 -21.40 12.50
C TYR A 7 5.80 -20.33 12.53
N HIS A 8 6.78 -20.54 11.66
CA HIS A 8 7.82 -19.60 11.32
C HIS A 8 8.23 -19.78 9.85
N ARG A 9 8.69 -18.73 9.20
CA ARG A 9 9.24 -18.78 7.83
C ARG A 9 10.44 -17.87 7.71
N PRO A 10 11.63 -18.38 7.34
CA PRO A 10 12.80 -17.55 7.04
C PRO A 10 12.56 -16.59 5.86
N LEU A 11 13.29 -15.48 5.82
CA LEU A 11 13.27 -14.48 4.72
C LEU A 11 11.86 -13.94 4.41
N SER A 12 11.07 -13.74 5.45
CA SER A 12 9.69 -13.27 5.34
C SER A 12 9.39 -12.22 6.41
N GLU A 13 8.11 -11.93 6.64
CA GLU A 13 7.63 -11.11 7.76
C GLU A 13 7.92 -11.74 9.14
N PHE A 14 8.35 -13.00 9.17
CA PHE A 14 8.77 -13.71 10.39
C PHE A 14 10.28 -13.61 10.67
N ALA A 15 11.11 -13.35 9.65
CA ALA A 15 12.56 -13.22 9.82
C ALA A 15 13.13 -12.25 8.79
N PHE A 16 13.50 -11.05 9.21
CA PHE A 16 14.00 -10.00 8.33
C PHE A 16 14.97 -9.06 9.04
N ALA A 17 15.83 -8.43 8.26
CA ALA A 17 16.67 -7.33 8.72
C ALA A 17 15.94 -5.99 8.50
N THR A 18 15.98 -5.11 9.49
CA THR A 18 15.51 -3.72 9.36
C THR A 18 16.61 -2.81 8.83
N ASP A 19 17.88 -3.12 9.18
CA ASP A 19 19.08 -2.43 8.71
C ASP A 19 20.32 -3.38 8.69
N ALA A 20 21.51 -2.83 8.78
CA ALA A 20 22.76 -3.60 8.73
C ALA A 20 22.98 -4.48 9.97
N THR A 21 22.42 -4.13 11.10
CA THR A 21 22.72 -4.73 12.41
C THR A 21 21.50 -5.10 13.22
N HIS A 22 20.31 -4.73 12.79
CA HIS A 22 19.06 -5.01 13.50
C HIS A 22 18.19 -5.99 12.72
N TYR A 23 17.68 -6.97 13.45
CA TYR A 23 16.89 -8.08 12.91
C TYR A 23 15.65 -8.32 13.77
N VAL A 24 14.60 -8.77 13.13
CA VAL A 24 13.36 -9.18 13.77
C VAL A 24 13.11 -10.65 13.47
N PHE A 25 12.84 -11.43 14.52
CA PHE A 25 12.41 -12.83 14.39
C PHE A 25 11.10 -13.01 15.13
N ARG A 26 10.12 -13.62 14.47
CA ARG A 26 8.77 -13.87 14.97
C ARG A 26 8.47 -15.35 14.98
N LEU A 27 7.66 -15.77 15.92
CA LEU A 27 7.14 -17.13 16.03
C LEU A 27 5.65 -17.05 16.36
N ARG A 28 4.82 -17.85 15.71
CA ARG A 28 3.41 -18.01 16.01
C ARG A 28 3.15 -19.36 16.64
N THR A 29 2.29 -19.41 17.66
CA THR A 29 1.81 -20.64 18.33
C THR A 29 0.29 -20.62 18.44
N GLY A 30 -0.31 -21.74 18.79
CA GLY A 30 -1.72 -21.76 19.22
C GLY A 30 -1.90 -20.92 20.49
N LYS A 31 -3.06 -20.28 20.61
CA LYS A 31 -3.36 -19.40 21.74
C LYS A 31 -3.26 -20.14 23.07
N GLY A 32 -2.42 -19.62 23.97
CA GLY A 32 -2.22 -20.17 25.30
C GLY A 32 -1.45 -21.51 25.35
N GLU A 33 -0.93 -22.00 24.23
CA GLU A 33 -0.20 -23.28 24.18
C GLU A 33 1.24 -23.17 24.66
N ALA A 34 1.91 -22.03 24.46
CA ALA A 34 3.27 -21.83 24.95
C ALA A 34 3.28 -20.84 26.12
N GLN A 35 3.93 -21.21 27.23
CA GLN A 35 4.18 -20.32 28.37
C GLN A 35 5.46 -19.51 28.18
N SER A 36 6.46 -20.08 27.48
CA SER A 36 7.70 -19.39 27.14
C SER A 36 8.23 -19.82 25.79
N CYS A 37 8.86 -18.85 25.10
CA CYS A 37 9.60 -19.08 23.88
C CYS A 37 11.00 -18.49 24.01
N ARG A 38 12.01 -19.23 23.55
CA ARG A 38 13.41 -18.79 23.49
C ARG A 38 13.93 -18.89 22.09
N PHE A 39 14.76 -17.93 21.70
CA PHE A 39 15.40 -17.84 20.41
C PHE A 39 16.90 -18.10 20.56
N PHE A 40 17.42 -19.05 19.81
CA PHE A 40 18.83 -19.41 19.79
C PHE A 40 19.44 -18.98 18.45
N TYR A 41 20.60 -18.31 18.48
CA TYR A 41 21.26 -17.83 17.28
C TYR A 41 22.79 -17.95 17.35
N ALA A 42 23.42 -18.15 16.21
CA ALA A 42 24.87 -18.27 16.08
C ALA A 42 25.37 -17.72 14.73
N ASP A 43 26.69 -17.49 14.64
CA ASP A 43 27.32 -17.23 13.36
C ASP A 43 27.30 -18.49 12.47
N ARG A 44 26.45 -18.45 11.43
CA ARG A 44 26.35 -19.55 10.47
C ARG A 44 27.69 -19.85 9.76
N ALA A 45 28.57 -18.86 9.62
CA ALA A 45 29.86 -18.97 8.93
C ALA A 45 31.00 -19.43 9.83
N ALA A 46 30.76 -19.63 11.14
CA ALA A 46 31.81 -20.09 12.05
C ALA A 46 32.38 -21.44 11.60
N MET A 47 33.70 -21.57 11.65
CA MET A 47 34.42 -22.77 11.20
C MET A 47 34.43 -23.92 12.23
N ALA A 48 33.80 -23.71 13.40
CA ALA A 48 33.69 -24.74 14.44
C ALA A 48 32.85 -25.93 13.99
N PRO A 49 33.14 -27.15 14.43
CA PRO A 49 32.34 -28.35 14.14
C PRO A 49 30.89 -28.20 14.63
N GLU A 50 30.72 -27.61 15.81
CA GLU A 50 29.42 -27.24 16.38
C GLU A 50 29.34 -25.73 16.54
N LEU A 51 28.15 -25.17 16.36
CA LEU A 51 27.92 -23.74 16.53
C LEU A 51 27.64 -23.44 18.01
N ASP A 52 28.23 -22.37 18.50
CA ASP A 52 27.97 -21.83 19.84
C ASP A 52 26.77 -20.90 19.79
N PHE A 53 25.62 -21.35 20.24
CA PHE A 53 24.35 -20.61 20.19
C PHE A 53 24.18 -19.74 21.43
N ALA A 54 24.10 -18.43 21.22
CA ALA A 54 23.56 -17.52 22.21
C ALA A 54 22.02 -17.65 22.30
N CYS A 55 21.45 -17.35 23.46
CA CYS A 55 20.02 -17.49 23.71
C CYS A 55 19.40 -16.17 24.17
N LEU A 56 18.26 -15.82 23.61
CA LEU A 56 17.44 -14.67 24.01
C LEU A 56 16.00 -15.11 24.29
N PRO A 57 15.34 -14.55 25.32
CA PRO A 57 13.90 -14.75 25.52
C PRO A 57 13.11 -14.03 24.42
N MET A 58 12.04 -14.64 23.96
CA MET A 58 11.08 -13.98 23.08
C MET A 58 9.95 -13.35 23.88
N LYS A 59 9.52 -12.15 23.48
CA LYS A 59 8.40 -11.45 24.09
C LYS A 59 7.12 -11.78 23.34
N LYS A 60 6.05 -12.13 24.05
CA LYS A 60 4.71 -12.18 23.46
C LYS A 60 4.30 -10.75 23.10
N ILE A 61 4.16 -10.48 21.83
CA ILE A 61 3.83 -9.15 21.30
C ILE A 61 2.36 -8.99 21.00
N ARG A 62 1.66 -10.11 20.74
CA ARG A 62 0.24 -10.10 20.40
C ARG A 62 -0.40 -11.44 20.67
N GLU A 63 -1.68 -11.40 20.97
CA GLU A 63 -2.58 -12.55 20.89
C GLU A 63 -3.82 -12.15 20.10
N ASP A 64 -4.42 -13.11 19.43
CA ASP A 64 -5.71 -12.96 18.81
C ASP A 64 -6.66 -14.11 19.22
N ARG A 65 -7.74 -14.32 18.50
CA ARG A 65 -8.68 -15.39 18.82
C ARG A 65 -8.07 -16.79 18.75
N TYR A 66 -7.07 -17.00 17.90
CA TYR A 66 -6.54 -18.32 17.55
C TYR A 66 -5.08 -18.53 17.92
N PHE A 67 -4.28 -17.46 17.94
CA PHE A 67 -2.83 -17.53 18.01
C PHE A 67 -2.22 -16.57 19.02
N ASP A 68 -1.04 -16.97 19.52
CA ASP A 68 -0.09 -16.13 20.20
C ASP A 68 1.12 -15.86 19.31
N TRP A 69 1.61 -14.64 19.36
CA TRP A 69 2.74 -14.17 18.55
C TRP A 69 3.87 -13.72 19.44
N TYR A 70 5.05 -14.29 19.20
CA TYR A 70 6.27 -13.97 19.92
C TYR A 70 7.27 -13.30 18.98
N GLU A 71 8.01 -12.33 19.50
CA GLU A 71 9.04 -11.58 18.75
C GLU A 71 10.30 -11.44 19.60
N VAL A 72 11.46 -11.51 18.94
CA VAL A 72 12.73 -11.04 19.46
C VAL A 72 13.36 -10.08 18.49
N ARG A 73 13.94 -9.01 19.01
CA ARG A 73 14.75 -8.06 18.27
C ARG A 73 16.21 -8.32 18.60
N LEU A 74 16.99 -8.61 17.58
CA LEU A 74 18.40 -8.93 17.70
C LEU A 74 19.24 -7.79 17.12
N GLU A 75 20.12 -7.22 17.94
CA GLU A 75 21.18 -6.35 17.51
C GLU A 75 22.49 -7.13 17.42
N THR A 76 23.07 -7.25 16.24
CA THR A 76 24.31 -7.99 16.00
C THR A 76 25.00 -7.53 14.72
N LYS A 77 26.33 -7.69 14.66
CA LYS A 77 27.12 -7.50 13.45
C LYS A 77 27.18 -8.74 12.56
N LEU A 78 26.56 -9.84 12.95
CA LEU A 78 26.50 -11.05 12.13
C LEU A 78 25.67 -10.80 10.87
N GLU A 79 26.26 -11.04 9.71
CA GLU A 79 25.55 -10.96 8.44
C GLU A 79 24.90 -12.28 8.01
N ARG A 80 25.29 -13.39 8.67
CA ARG A 80 24.83 -14.76 8.42
C ARG A 80 24.41 -15.38 9.73
N ILE A 81 23.14 -15.67 9.89
CA ILE A 81 22.59 -16.13 11.17
C ILE A 81 21.99 -17.53 10.98
N ALA A 82 22.48 -18.49 11.80
CA ALA A 82 21.82 -19.75 12.06
C ALA A 82 20.97 -19.59 13.31
N TYR A 83 19.74 -20.12 13.32
CA TYR A 83 18.85 -19.95 14.47
C TYR A 83 17.80 -21.05 14.57
N TRP A 84 17.23 -21.19 15.77
CA TRP A 84 16.14 -22.09 16.08
C TRP A 84 15.37 -21.60 17.31
N PHE A 85 14.24 -22.25 17.60
CA PHE A 85 13.35 -21.85 18.69
C PHE A 85 13.16 -23.00 19.67
N GLU A 86 13.04 -22.64 20.94
CA GLU A 86 12.59 -23.53 21.99
C GLU A 86 11.29 -22.99 22.57
N LEU A 87 10.29 -23.86 22.68
CA LEU A 87 8.98 -23.55 23.25
C LEU A 87 8.72 -24.45 24.45
N SER A 88 8.12 -23.91 25.51
CA SER A 88 7.69 -24.70 26.66
C SER A 88 6.26 -24.32 27.08
N ASP A 89 5.46 -25.35 27.42
CA ASP A 89 4.15 -25.19 28.05
C ASP A 89 4.18 -25.38 29.56
N GLY A 90 5.40 -25.52 30.14
CA GLY A 90 5.62 -25.77 31.54
C GLY A 90 5.70 -27.27 31.92
N ALA A 91 5.18 -28.15 31.08
CA ALA A 91 5.25 -29.62 31.26
C ALA A 91 6.25 -30.23 30.26
N GLU A 92 6.24 -29.76 29.05
CA GLU A 92 7.06 -30.25 27.94
C GLU A 92 7.85 -29.10 27.31
N THR A 93 8.98 -29.46 26.70
CA THR A 93 9.80 -28.53 25.91
C THR A 93 9.97 -29.08 24.50
N LEU A 94 9.72 -28.25 23.51
CA LEU A 94 9.81 -28.59 22.11
C LEU A 94 10.83 -27.68 21.43
N CYS A 95 11.76 -28.26 20.66
CA CYS A 95 12.68 -27.54 19.79
C CYS A 95 12.10 -27.48 18.37
N TYR A 96 12.08 -26.30 17.80
CA TYR A 96 11.58 -26.06 16.45
C TYR A 96 12.69 -25.49 15.56
N PHE A 97 13.02 -26.21 14.50
CA PHE A 97 14.09 -25.88 13.59
C PHE A 97 13.84 -26.50 12.20
N GLY A 98 14.18 -25.78 11.13
CA GLY A 98 14.22 -26.29 9.76
C GLY A 98 12.99 -27.09 9.32
N ASP A 99 11.78 -26.69 9.68
CA ASP A 99 10.52 -27.43 9.45
C ASP A 99 10.36 -28.74 10.27
N CYS A 100 11.27 -28.98 11.24
CA CYS A 100 11.24 -30.16 12.11
C CYS A 100 10.87 -29.77 13.55
N TYR A 101 10.22 -30.70 14.26
CA TYR A 101 9.89 -30.59 15.67
C TYR A 101 10.48 -31.76 16.42
N GLU A 102 11.27 -31.49 17.44
CA GLU A 102 11.82 -32.52 18.33
C GLU A 102 11.56 -32.18 19.80
N MET A 103 11.20 -33.20 20.58
CA MET A 103 10.89 -33.06 22.01
C MET A 103 12.11 -32.78 22.88
N ALA A 104 13.30 -33.06 22.43
CA ALA A 104 14.56 -32.68 23.05
C ALA A 104 15.71 -32.89 22.08
N GLY A 105 16.58 -31.92 21.96
CA GLY A 105 17.76 -32.04 21.11
C GLY A 105 18.31 -30.68 20.70
N THR A 106 19.61 -30.65 20.40
CA THR A 106 20.23 -29.51 19.75
C THR A 106 20.23 -29.80 18.25
N PRO A 107 19.72 -28.91 17.39
CA PRO A 107 19.74 -29.13 15.94
C PRO A 107 21.16 -29.27 15.44
N THR A 108 21.36 -30.18 14.48
CA THR A 108 22.63 -30.27 13.75
C THR A 108 22.79 -29.13 12.77
N ARG A 109 23.99 -28.97 12.20
CA ARG A 109 24.27 -27.90 11.22
C ARG A 109 23.35 -27.91 9.99
N ALA A 110 22.70 -29.03 9.69
CA ALA A 110 21.82 -29.17 8.53
C ALA A 110 20.36 -28.75 8.86
N ASP A 111 20.00 -28.68 10.14
CA ASP A 111 18.61 -28.69 10.55
C ASP A 111 18.08 -27.32 10.99
N TYR A 112 18.92 -26.38 11.40
CA TYR A 112 18.46 -25.08 11.89
C TYR A 112 17.99 -24.13 10.77
N PHE A 113 17.13 -23.19 11.12
CA PHE A 113 16.75 -22.10 10.24
C PHE A 113 17.94 -21.20 9.92
N GLN A 114 17.89 -20.53 8.78
CA GLN A 114 18.97 -19.68 8.33
C GLN A 114 18.46 -18.33 7.81
N LEU A 115 19.17 -17.25 8.21
CA LEU A 115 19.22 -16.01 7.45
C LEU A 115 20.57 -16.03 6.73
N PRO A 116 20.59 -16.38 5.44
CA PRO A 116 21.85 -16.76 4.74
C PRO A 116 22.83 -15.61 4.63
N PHE A 117 22.33 -14.43 4.36
CA PHE A 117 23.11 -13.20 4.27
C PHE A 117 22.20 -11.98 4.34
N ASN A 118 22.65 -10.90 4.98
CA ASN A 118 21.91 -9.65 5.10
C ASN A 118 22.26 -8.71 3.94
N HIS A 119 21.74 -8.98 2.76
CA HIS A 119 21.92 -8.11 1.60
C HIS A 119 21.25 -6.75 1.78
N ARG A 120 21.94 -5.68 1.41
CA ARG A 120 21.36 -4.33 1.41
C ARG A 120 20.13 -4.24 0.49
N ALA A 121 20.15 -4.95 -0.65
CA ALA A 121 19.06 -4.96 -1.61
C ALA A 121 17.78 -5.64 -1.08
N ASP A 122 17.91 -6.57 -0.12
CA ASP A 122 16.77 -7.32 0.44
C ASP A 122 16.13 -6.61 1.64
N ARG A 123 16.74 -5.50 2.08
CA ARG A 123 16.16 -4.66 3.14
C ARG A 123 15.13 -3.72 2.52
N LEU A 124 13.91 -3.80 2.97
CA LEU A 124 12.89 -2.85 2.56
C LEU A 124 13.25 -1.45 3.10
N SER A 125 13.69 -0.59 2.20
CA SER A 125 13.93 0.82 2.49
C SER A 125 12.76 1.63 1.97
N VAL A 126 11.98 2.18 2.88
CA VAL A 126 10.86 3.08 2.60
C VAL A 126 11.28 4.51 2.92
N PRO A 127 10.87 5.53 2.16
CA PRO A 127 11.19 6.91 2.49
C PRO A 127 10.71 7.31 3.90
N GLU A 128 11.58 7.89 4.70
CA GLU A 128 11.27 8.23 6.11
C GLU A 128 10.06 9.17 6.26
N TRP A 129 9.85 10.06 5.30
CA TRP A 129 8.72 10.99 5.32
C TRP A 129 7.34 10.30 5.31
N THR A 130 7.26 9.03 4.89
CA THR A 130 6.01 8.27 4.82
C THR A 130 5.37 8.07 6.20
N LYS A 131 6.18 8.00 7.25
CA LYS A 131 5.67 7.87 8.63
C LYS A 131 4.90 9.11 9.09
N ASP A 132 5.26 10.29 8.54
CA ASP A 132 4.62 11.56 8.83
C ASP A 132 3.52 11.93 7.84
N ALA A 133 3.35 11.14 6.78
CA ALA A 133 2.40 11.43 5.72
C ALA A 133 0.95 11.28 6.18
N VAL A 134 0.14 12.25 5.77
CA VAL A 134 -1.32 12.20 5.72
C VAL A 134 -1.73 12.56 4.31
N VAL A 135 -2.24 11.58 3.57
CA VAL A 135 -2.46 11.68 2.13
C VAL A 135 -3.87 12.14 1.83
N TYR A 136 -4.01 13.04 0.87
CA TYR A 136 -5.28 13.47 0.32
C TYR A 136 -5.38 12.98 -1.13
N ASN A 137 -6.27 12.00 -1.38
CA ASN A 137 -6.50 11.48 -2.71
C ASN A 137 -7.49 12.36 -3.47
N ILE A 138 -7.09 12.83 -4.62
CA ILE A 138 -7.87 13.76 -5.45
C ILE A 138 -8.20 13.11 -6.79
N PHE A 139 -9.49 13.08 -7.14
CA PHE A 139 -9.94 12.84 -8.50
C PHE A 139 -10.07 14.20 -9.20
N PRO A 140 -9.08 14.63 -10.01
CA PRO A 140 -8.96 16.03 -10.43
C PRO A 140 -10.18 16.55 -11.18
N ASP A 141 -10.78 15.71 -12.03
CA ASP A 141 -11.95 16.07 -12.85
C ASP A 141 -13.14 16.58 -12.02
N SER A 142 -13.28 16.09 -10.78
CA SER A 142 -14.41 16.42 -9.90
C SER A 142 -14.02 17.36 -8.74
N PHE A 143 -12.74 17.75 -8.64
CA PHE A 143 -12.27 18.51 -7.49
C PHE A 143 -12.52 20.01 -7.62
N ALA A 144 -11.94 20.67 -8.63
CA ALA A 144 -12.10 22.10 -8.89
C ALA A 144 -11.69 22.48 -10.32
N ASP A 145 -12.34 23.48 -10.89
CA ASP A 145 -12.04 24.01 -12.23
C ASP A 145 -11.11 25.24 -12.23
N GLY A 146 -10.68 25.70 -11.08
CA GLY A 146 -9.97 26.96 -10.86
C GLY A 146 -10.86 28.06 -10.28
N PHE A 147 -12.19 27.89 -10.35
CA PHE A 147 -13.17 28.85 -9.84
C PHE A 147 -14.07 28.28 -8.73
N ARG A 148 -13.91 26.99 -8.38
CA ARG A 148 -14.77 26.24 -7.43
C ARG A 148 -16.24 26.20 -7.85
N THR A 149 -16.50 26.09 -9.15
CA THR A 149 -17.87 26.15 -9.71
C THR A 149 -18.47 24.81 -10.05
N LEU A 150 -17.68 23.73 -9.94
CA LEU A 150 -18.15 22.37 -10.26
C LEU A 150 -19.33 21.97 -9.36
N SER A 151 -20.28 21.28 -9.95
CA SER A 151 -21.47 20.79 -9.24
C SER A 151 -22.02 19.52 -9.89
N GLY A 152 -22.74 18.71 -9.08
CA GLY A 152 -23.37 17.49 -9.56
C GLY A 152 -22.46 16.27 -9.57
N SER A 153 -22.88 15.25 -10.31
CA SER A 153 -22.17 14.00 -10.52
C SER A 153 -21.99 13.74 -12.02
N SER A 154 -20.91 13.05 -12.39
CA SER A 154 -20.69 12.62 -13.78
C SER A 154 -21.79 11.63 -14.21
N ASP A 155 -22.12 11.63 -15.49
CA ASP A 155 -22.96 10.60 -16.12
C ASP A 155 -22.17 9.29 -16.42
N GLY A 156 -20.94 9.20 -15.97
CA GLY A 156 -20.02 8.10 -16.29
C GLY A 156 -19.38 8.18 -17.68
N LYS A 157 -19.70 9.23 -18.46
CA LYS A 157 -19.17 9.45 -19.82
C LYS A 157 -18.52 10.82 -19.96
N THR A 158 -19.12 11.83 -19.35
CA THR A 158 -18.68 13.22 -19.44
C THR A 158 -18.06 13.65 -18.12
N GLY A 159 -16.88 14.25 -18.17
CA GLY A 159 -16.22 14.83 -17.00
C GLY A 159 -16.93 16.08 -16.48
N LEU A 160 -16.63 16.45 -15.24
CA LEU A 160 -17.15 17.67 -14.61
C LEU A 160 -16.30 18.90 -14.92
N GLY A 161 -15.10 18.71 -15.49
CA GLY A 161 -14.25 19.79 -15.96
C GLY A 161 -13.28 20.33 -14.91
N GLY A 162 -12.99 19.58 -13.87
CA GLY A 162 -11.91 19.91 -12.94
C GLY A 162 -10.54 19.87 -13.61
N THR A 163 -9.58 20.66 -13.11
CA THR A 163 -8.28 20.88 -13.73
C THR A 163 -7.13 20.81 -12.74
N ILE A 164 -5.90 20.65 -13.22
CA ILE A 164 -4.67 20.74 -12.41
C ILE A 164 -4.57 22.12 -11.77
N ARG A 165 -4.93 23.18 -12.48
CA ARG A 165 -4.99 24.53 -11.92
C ARG A 165 -5.99 24.62 -10.77
N GLY A 166 -7.15 23.98 -10.89
CA GLY A 166 -8.13 23.90 -9.80
C GLY A 166 -7.56 23.24 -8.55
N VAL A 167 -6.76 22.18 -8.71
CA VAL A 167 -6.04 21.58 -7.58
C VAL A 167 -5.03 22.57 -6.99
N THR A 168 -4.23 23.22 -7.85
CA THR A 168 -3.18 24.17 -7.44
C THR A 168 -3.74 25.34 -6.61
N GLU A 169 -4.87 25.89 -7.02
CA GLU A 169 -5.53 27.01 -6.32
C GLU A 169 -6.10 26.61 -4.95
N ASN A 170 -6.34 25.32 -4.73
CA ASN A 170 -6.86 24.79 -3.48
C ASN A 170 -5.81 24.12 -2.57
N LEU A 171 -4.51 24.18 -2.89
CA LEU A 171 -3.46 23.62 -2.03
C LEU A 171 -3.39 24.27 -0.65
N ASP A 172 -3.71 25.55 -0.53
CA ASP A 172 -3.75 26.24 0.78
C ASP A 172 -4.86 25.66 1.68
N TYR A 173 -6.01 25.29 1.12
CA TYR A 173 -7.06 24.55 1.85
C TYR A 173 -6.53 23.20 2.32
N ILE A 174 -5.92 22.42 1.42
CA ILE A 174 -5.38 21.09 1.73
C ILE A 174 -4.33 21.20 2.86
N ALA A 175 -3.41 22.17 2.77
CA ALA A 175 -2.42 22.43 3.81
C ALA A 175 -3.06 22.83 5.16
N SER A 176 -4.12 23.68 5.12
CA SER A 176 -4.83 24.14 6.32
C SER A 176 -5.58 23.03 7.06
N MET A 177 -6.01 21.99 6.32
CA MET A 177 -6.59 20.77 6.89
C MET A 177 -5.53 19.88 7.56
N GLY A 178 -4.26 20.08 7.21
CA GLY A 178 -3.13 19.35 7.76
C GLY A 178 -2.59 18.25 6.85
N PHE A 179 -3.12 18.06 5.65
CA PHE A 179 -2.55 17.12 4.68
C PHE A 179 -1.17 17.59 4.21
N ASN A 180 -0.25 16.65 4.03
CA ASN A 180 1.12 16.93 3.58
C ASN A 180 1.57 16.02 2.42
N CYS A 181 0.64 15.31 1.82
CA CYS A 181 0.83 14.57 0.58
C CYS A 181 -0.48 14.59 -0.20
N ILE A 182 -0.42 14.80 -1.51
CA ILE A 182 -1.55 14.58 -2.42
C ILE A 182 -1.25 13.40 -3.33
N TYR A 183 -2.27 12.59 -3.60
CA TYR A 183 -2.27 11.57 -4.62
C TYR A 183 -3.31 11.95 -5.67
N LEU A 184 -2.86 12.18 -6.90
CA LEU A 184 -3.72 12.53 -8.03
C LEU A 184 -4.06 11.29 -8.84
N ASN A 185 -5.36 11.03 -9.06
CA ASN A 185 -5.80 10.08 -10.07
C ASN A 185 -5.35 10.54 -11.47
N PRO A 186 -5.43 9.70 -12.53
CA PRO A 186 -4.70 9.91 -13.77
C PRO A 186 -4.89 11.31 -14.39
N ILE A 187 -3.79 11.89 -14.86
CA ILE A 187 -3.74 13.22 -15.49
C ILE A 187 -3.24 13.20 -16.92
N PHE A 188 -2.81 12.02 -17.42
CA PHE A 188 -2.22 11.90 -18.75
C PHE A 188 -3.29 11.92 -19.84
N ALA A 189 -2.87 12.27 -21.07
CA ALA A 189 -3.74 12.30 -22.24
C ALA A 189 -4.50 10.97 -22.38
N ALA A 190 -5.80 11.04 -22.47
CA ALA A 190 -6.70 9.91 -22.51
C ALA A 190 -7.97 10.22 -23.32
N GLU A 191 -8.82 9.19 -23.56
CA GLU A 191 -10.10 9.41 -24.24
C GLU A 191 -11.25 9.61 -23.25
N SER A 192 -11.18 8.93 -22.10
CA SER A 192 -12.24 8.98 -21.09
C SER A 192 -11.99 10.08 -20.05
N TYR A 193 -13.06 10.52 -19.39
CA TYR A 193 -12.99 11.50 -18.31
C TYR A 193 -12.17 11.01 -17.11
N HIS A 194 -12.11 9.69 -16.89
CA HIS A 194 -11.37 9.07 -15.79
C HIS A 194 -9.88 8.87 -16.08
N ARG A 195 -9.47 8.91 -17.33
CA ARG A 195 -8.07 8.84 -17.84
C ARG A 195 -7.31 7.56 -17.54
N TYR A 196 -8.00 6.48 -17.21
CA TYR A 196 -7.38 5.16 -17.08
C TYR A 196 -7.08 4.51 -18.43
N ASP A 197 -7.52 5.06 -19.54
CA ASP A 197 -7.23 4.65 -20.92
C ASP A 197 -6.18 5.58 -21.55
N THR A 198 -4.96 5.54 -21.06
CA THR A 198 -3.88 6.46 -21.44
C THR A 198 -3.52 6.36 -22.92
N LEU A 199 -3.49 7.51 -23.60
CA LEU A 199 -3.08 7.70 -25.00
C LEU A 199 -1.60 8.07 -25.13
N ASP A 200 -1.09 8.89 -24.22
CA ASP A 200 0.29 9.37 -24.23
C ASP A 200 0.73 9.70 -22.80
N TYR A 201 1.71 8.95 -22.30
CA TYR A 201 2.25 9.13 -20.96
C TYR A 201 3.16 10.36 -20.79
N TYR A 202 3.57 10.98 -21.89
CA TYR A 202 4.40 12.18 -21.89
C TYR A 202 3.61 13.47 -22.06
N GLN A 203 2.29 13.37 -22.21
CA GLN A 203 1.40 14.53 -22.34
C GLN A 203 0.37 14.55 -21.20
N VAL A 204 0.11 15.74 -20.70
CA VAL A 204 -1.03 16.00 -19.82
C VAL A 204 -2.29 16.03 -20.69
N ASP A 205 -3.39 15.50 -20.17
CA ASP A 205 -4.68 15.60 -20.84
C ASP A 205 -5.07 17.08 -21.05
N PRO A 206 -5.41 17.51 -22.28
CA PRO A 206 -5.73 18.90 -22.55
C PRO A 206 -6.90 19.46 -21.72
N HIS A 207 -7.83 18.59 -21.26
CA HIS A 207 -8.91 19.00 -20.37
C HIS A 207 -8.43 19.24 -18.93
N MET A 208 -7.30 18.64 -18.54
CA MET A 208 -6.69 18.83 -17.23
C MET A 208 -5.78 20.05 -17.16
N GLY A 209 -5.21 20.47 -18.30
CA GLY A 209 -4.25 21.56 -18.37
C GLY A 209 -3.00 21.22 -19.17
N SER A 210 -1.89 21.80 -18.80
CA SER A 210 -0.60 21.68 -19.49
C SER A 210 0.49 21.11 -18.56
N LYS A 211 1.67 20.85 -19.11
CA LYS A 211 2.87 20.51 -18.34
C LYS A 211 3.32 21.63 -17.40
N GLU A 212 3.11 22.87 -17.83
CA GLU A 212 3.39 24.07 -17.04
C GLU A 212 2.47 24.14 -15.82
N ASP A 213 1.20 23.73 -15.95
CA ASP A 213 0.27 23.63 -14.83
C ASP A 213 0.71 22.54 -13.82
N VAL A 214 1.23 21.40 -14.29
CA VAL A 214 1.81 20.37 -13.40
C VAL A 214 3.03 20.91 -12.68
N ARG A 215 3.92 21.63 -13.37
CA ARG A 215 5.09 22.24 -12.73
C ARG A 215 4.68 23.23 -11.64
N ALA A 216 3.74 24.11 -11.95
CA ALA A 216 3.21 25.08 -10.98
C ALA A 216 2.53 24.40 -9.78
N LEU A 217 1.81 23.29 -10.02
CA LEU A 217 1.23 22.47 -8.94
C LEU A 217 2.30 21.94 -8.01
N VAL A 218 3.33 21.27 -8.55
CA VAL A 218 4.39 20.64 -7.74
C VAL A 218 5.20 21.69 -6.99
N GLU A 219 5.60 22.78 -7.65
CA GLU A 219 6.33 23.89 -7.02
C GLU A 219 5.53 24.50 -5.86
N LYS A 220 4.24 24.78 -6.04
CA LYS A 220 3.39 25.31 -4.98
C LYS A 220 3.18 24.27 -3.87
N ALA A 221 2.93 23.01 -4.19
CA ALA A 221 2.78 21.94 -3.22
C ALA A 221 4.02 21.83 -2.32
N HIS A 222 5.21 21.76 -2.93
CA HIS A 222 6.47 21.71 -2.20
C HIS A 222 6.70 22.95 -1.32
N SER A 223 6.33 24.15 -1.80
CA SER A 223 6.43 25.38 -0.99
C SER A 223 5.55 25.34 0.28
N LEU A 224 4.49 24.53 0.26
CA LEU A 224 3.58 24.28 1.40
C LEU A 224 3.95 23.02 2.20
N GLY A 225 5.04 22.33 1.83
CA GLY A 225 5.44 21.06 2.45
C GLY A 225 4.55 19.87 2.07
N ILE A 226 3.87 19.95 0.94
CA ILE A 226 2.99 18.90 0.41
C ILE A 226 3.72 18.14 -0.69
N ARG A 227 3.79 16.82 -0.57
CA ARG A 227 4.34 15.91 -1.59
C ARG A 227 3.29 15.56 -2.63
N VAL A 228 3.73 15.20 -3.84
CA VAL A 228 2.84 14.92 -4.98
C VAL A 228 3.10 13.52 -5.53
N LEU A 229 2.07 12.67 -5.54
CA LEU A 229 2.08 11.35 -6.16
C LEU A 229 1.19 11.36 -7.41
N LEU A 230 1.67 10.75 -8.49
CA LEU A 230 0.89 10.54 -9.71
C LEU A 230 0.44 9.08 -9.86
N ASP A 231 -0.62 8.88 -10.62
CA ASP A 231 -1.15 7.56 -10.96
C ASP A 231 -0.48 7.01 -12.22
N GLY A 232 0.15 5.85 -12.12
CA GLY A 232 0.82 5.14 -13.21
C GLY A 232 -0.01 3.98 -13.69
N VAL A 233 -0.77 4.18 -14.76
CA VAL A 233 -1.61 3.17 -15.39
C VAL A 233 -0.78 2.39 -16.40
N PHE A 234 -0.06 1.35 -15.96
CA PHE A 234 0.85 0.58 -16.81
C PHE A 234 0.32 -0.82 -17.14
N ASN A 235 -0.74 -1.28 -16.48
CA ASN A 235 -1.36 -2.57 -16.72
C ASN A 235 -2.07 -2.66 -18.07
N HIS A 236 -2.58 -1.55 -18.58
CA HIS A 236 -3.30 -1.43 -19.83
C HIS A 236 -3.11 -0.02 -20.41
N ILE A 237 -3.41 0.15 -21.67
CA ILE A 237 -3.34 1.43 -22.37
C ILE A 237 -4.62 1.64 -23.20
N SER A 238 -4.84 2.83 -23.74
CA SER A 238 -5.90 3.02 -24.73
C SER A 238 -5.65 2.17 -25.97
N SER A 239 -6.71 1.60 -26.54
CA SER A 239 -6.64 0.97 -27.86
C SER A 239 -6.19 1.92 -28.96
N ARG A 240 -6.25 3.24 -28.74
CA ARG A 240 -5.73 4.28 -29.65
C ARG A 240 -4.29 4.69 -29.36
N HIS A 241 -3.66 4.17 -28.32
CA HIS A 241 -2.25 4.40 -28.07
C HIS A 241 -1.42 3.92 -29.27
N PHE A 242 -0.37 4.63 -29.64
CA PHE A 242 0.41 4.38 -30.86
C PHE A 242 0.94 2.93 -30.95
N LEU A 243 1.29 2.31 -29.84
CA LEU A 243 1.75 0.92 -29.78
C LEU A 243 0.68 -0.06 -30.29
N PHE A 244 -0.55 0.06 -29.76
CA PHE A 244 -1.64 -0.84 -30.15
C PHE A 244 -2.18 -0.53 -31.55
N GLN A 245 -2.17 0.74 -31.95
CA GLN A 245 -2.54 1.16 -33.30
C GLN A 245 -1.59 0.60 -34.36
N ASP A 246 -0.30 0.48 -34.07
CA ASP A 246 0.64 -0.18 -34.96
C ASP A 246 0.35 -1.69 -35.07
N VAL A 247 0.04 -2.33 -33.95
CA VAL A 247 -0.36 -3.76 -33.92
C VAL A 247 -1.65 -4.01 -34.69
N LEU A 248 -2.66 -3.16 -34.57
CA LEU A 248 -3.91 -3.28 -35.35
C LEU A 248 -3.67 -3.17 -36.87
N ARG A 249 -2.72 -2.31 -37.29
CA ARG A 249 -2.37 -2.14 -38.72
C ARG A 249 -1.54 -3.27 -39.27
N ASN A 250 -0.51 -3.68 -38.54
CA ASN A 250 0.56 -4.55 -39.02
C ASN A 250 0.45 -6.00 -38.54
N GLY A 251 -0.43 -6.30 -37.56
CA GLY A 251 -0.56 -7.63 -36.99
C GLY A 251 0.76 -8.15 -36.42
N MET A 252 1.10 -9.40 -36.71
CA MET A 252 2.34 -10.04 -36.27
C MET A 252 3.62 -9.37 -36.80
N GLU A 253 3.55 -8.58 -37.86
CA GLU A 253 4.69 -7.83 -38.41
C GLU A 253 5.00 -6.56 -37.60
N SER A 254 4.15 -6.18 -36.65
CA SER A 254 4.40 -5.05 -35.76
C SER A 254 5.55 -5.38 -34.81
N LYS A 255 6.51 -4.47 -34.71
CA LYS A 255 7.59 -4.57 -33.70
C LYS A 255 7.08 -4.46 -32.26
N TYR A 256 5.83 -4.08 -32.07
CA TYR A 256 5.17 -3.96 -30.77
C TYR A 256 4.21 -5.11 -30.47
N TYR A 257 4.17 -6.14 -31.34
CA TYR A 257 3.25 -7.28 -31.16
C TYR A 257 3.44 -7.97 -29.82
N SER A 258 4.68 -8.16 -29.38
CA SER A 258 5.03 -8.78 -28.10
C SER A 258 4.71 -7.92 -26.85
N CYS A 259 4.39 -6.65 -27.05
CA CYS A 259 3.97 -5.74 -25.97
C CYS A 259 2.56 -6.05 -25.42
N PHE A 260 1.84 -7.00 -26.00
CA PHE A 260 0.48 -7.35 -25.61
C PHE A 260 0.28 -8.88 -25.49
N TYR A 261 -0.75 -9.28 -24.76
CA TYR A 261 -1.05 -10.69 -24.53
C TYR A 261 -2.14 -11.24 -25.47
N GLN A 262 -2.01 -12.52 -25.83
CA GLN A 262 -3.03 -13.33 -26.53
C GLN A 262 -3.56 -12.69 -27.81
N LEU A 263 -2.70 -12.04 -28.56
CA LEU A 263 -3.08 -11.43 -29.84
C LEU A 263 -3.29 -12.50 -30.93
N PRO A 264 -4.38 -12.44 -31.71
CA PRO A 264 -4.47 -13.17 -32.97
C PRO A 264 -3.48 -12.56 -34.00
N ALA A 265 -3.12 -13.33 -35.03
CA ALA A 265 -2.14 -12.91 -36.04
C ALA A 265 -2.42 -11.51 -36.63
N LYS A 266 -3.69 -11.14 -36.73
CA LYS A 266 -4.14 -9.81 -37.13
C LYS A 266 -5.29 -9.37 -36.22
N PRO A 267 -4.98 -8.73 -35.09
CA PRO A 267 -6.00 -8.29 -34.15
C PRO A 267 -6.87 -7.18 -34.73
N LYS A 268 -8.11 -7.13 -34.29
CA LYS A 268 -9.08 -6.08 -34.63
C LYS A 268 -9.88 -5.69 -33.39
N LEU A 269 -10.37 -4.47 -33.39
CA LEU A 269 -11.35 -4.07 -32.38
C LEU A 269 -12.66 -4.82 -32.61
N PRO A 270 -13.31 -5.35 -31.54
CA PRO A 270 -14.58 -6.04 -31.67
C PRO A 270 -15.71 -5.07 -32.06
N ALA A 271 -16.77 -5.59 -32.65
CA ALA A 271 -17.99 -4.82 -32.84
C ALA A 271 -18.68 -4.58 -31.46
N PRO A 272 -19.56 -3.56 -31.38
CA PRO A 272 -20.31 -3.30 -30.16
C PRO A 272 -21.04 -4.55 -29.66
N GLY A 273 -20.76 -4.97 -28.40
CA GLY A 273 -21.37 -6.14 -27.79
C GLY A 273 -20.60 -7.46 -28.01
N GLU A 274 -19.54 -7.46 -28.80
CA GLU A 274 -18.63 -8.59 -28.95
C GLU A 274 -17.48 -8.53 -27.94
N LEU A 275 -17.00 -9.69 -27.47
CA LEU A 275 -15.80 -9.76 -26.65
C LEU A 275 -14.54 -9.60 -27.51
N PRO A 276 -13.48 -8.95 -26.99
CA PRO A 276 -12.20 -8.85 -27.68
C PRO A 276 -11.52 -10.21 -27.83
N GLU A 277 -10.83 -10.43 -28.95
CA GLU A 277 -9.98 -11.61 -29.20
C GLU A 277 -8.57 -11.46 -28.60
N TYR A 278 -8.34 -10.47 -27.73
CA TYR A 278 -7.09 -10.19 -27.06
C TYR A 278 -7.34 -9.89 -25.57
N THR A 279 -6.31 -10.08 -24.75
CA THR A 279 -6.40 -9.76 -23.32
C THR A 279 -6.54 -8.24 -23.12
N CYS A 280 -7.46 -7.85 -22.27
CA CYS A 280 -7.70 -6.45 -21.91
C CYS A 280 -8.14 -6.33 -20.44
N PHE A 281 -8.12 -5.14 -19.89
CA PHE A 281 -8.65 -4.87 -18.56
C PHE A 281 -10.15 -5.17 -18.51
N SER A 282 -10.57 -6.04 -17.60
CA SER A 282 -12.00 -6.39 -17.36
C SER A 282 -12.83 -6.62 -18.64
N TYR A 283 -12.24 -7.17 -19.69
CA TYR A 283 -12.88 -7.36 -21.01
C TYR A 283 -13.27 -6.06 -21.73
N VAL A 284 -12.73 -4.91 -21.30
CA VAL A 284 -12.94 -3.62 -21.95
C VAL A 284 -12.02 -3.51 -23.17
N ALA A 285 -12.59 -3.68 -24.36
CA ALA A 285 -11.82 -3.75 -25.61
C ALA A 285 -10.98 -2.49 -25.91
N SER A 286 -11.38 -1.32 -25.38
CA SER A 286 -10.63 -0.08 -25.49
C SER A 286 -9.39 -0.01 -24.59
N MET A 287 -9.18 -1.02 -23.70
CA MET A 287 -8.08 -1.07 -22.72
C MET A 287 -7.24 -2.35 -22.89
N PRO A 288 -6.51 -2.56 -24.00
CA PRO A 288 -5.67 -3.73 -24.20
C PRO A 288 -4.61 -3.84 -23.12
N LYS A 289 -4.46 -5.07 -22.57
CA LYS A 289 -3.50 -5.37 -21.51
C LYS A 289 -2.08 -5.37 -22.05
N THR A 290 -1.21 -4.67 -21.37
CA THR A 290 0.21 -4.58 -21.69
C THR A 290 0.98 -5.79 -21.17
N ASN A 291 1.96 -6.25 -21.92
CA ASN A 291 2.95 -7.23 -21.50
C ASN A 291 4.17 -6.51 -20.92
N THR A 292 4.15 -6.18 -19.65
CA THR A 292 5.25 -5.48 -18.98
C THR A 292 6.52 -6.34 -18.83
N ALA A 293 6.44 -7.64 -19.12
CA ALA A 293 7.63 -8.51 -19.26
C ALA A 293 8.40 -8.25 -20.56
N ASP A 294 7.77 -7.66 -21.59
CA ASP A 294 8.44 -7.29 -22.84
C ASP A 294 9.55 -6.26 -22.58
N PRO A 295 10.79 -6.47 -23.09
CA PRO A 295 11.92 -5.58 -22.80
C PRO A 295 11.72 -4.14 -23.29
N TYR A 296 11.07 -3.94 -24.45
CA TYR A 296 10.82 -2.61 -24.99
C TYR A 296 9.81 -1.87 -24.10
N LEU A 297 8.69 -2.51 -23.79
CA LEU A 297 7.64 -1.90 -22.99
C LEU A 297 8.09 -1.63 -21.55
N ARG A 298 8.85 -2.55 -20.97
CA ARG A 298 9.48 -2.36 -19.65
C ARG A 298 10.35 -1.10 -19.64
N GLN A 299 11.23 -0.94 -20.63
CA GLN A 299 12.08 0.24 -20.71
C GLN A 299 11.25 1.51 -20.92
N TYR A 300 10.26 1.46 -21.80
CA TYR A 300 9.36 2.59 -22.09
C TYR A 300 8.68 3.10 -20.81
N PHE A 301 8.10 2.22 -19.99
CA PHE A 301 7.45 2.63 -18.74
C PHE A 301 8.43 3.05 -17.65
N CYS A 302 9.63 2.46 -17.60
CA CYS A 302 10.70 2.97 -16.72
C CYS A 302 11.09 4.40 -17.10
N ASP A 303 11.22 4.69 -18.40
CA ASP A 303 11.54 6.04 -18.90
C ASP A 303 10.43 7.04 -18.56
N VAL A 304 9.17 6.64 -18.68
CA VAL A 304 8.01 7.45 -18.24
C VAL A 304 8.12 7.77 -16.74
N GLY A 305 8.38 6.73 -15.91
CA GLY A 305 8.50 6.91 -14.46
C GLY A 305 9.60 7.89 -14.06
N VAL A 306 10.74 7.81 -14.74
CA VAL A 306 11.90 8.70 -14.52
C VAL A 306 11.64 10.11 -15.06
N TYR A 307 10.97 10.23 -16.21
CA TYR A 307 10.68 11.52 -16.84
C TYR A 307 9.91 12.45 -15.90
N TRP A 308 8.79 12.01 -15.34
CA TRP A 308 7.96 12.84 -14.47
C TRP A 308 8.67 13.22 -13.16
N ILE A 309 9.54 12.36 -12.66
CA ILE A 309 10.37 12.68 -11.50
C ILE A 309 11.40 13.76 -11.85
N ARG A 310 12.13 13.62 -12.95
CA ARG A 310 13.23 14.54 -13.29
C ARG A 310 12.74 15.90 -13.79
N GLU A 311 11.66 15.90 -14.57
CA GLU A 311 11.16 17.12 -15.20
C GLU A 311 10.24 17.92 -14.28
N PHE A 312 9.52 17.26 -13.35
CA PHE A 312 8.50 17.89 -12.53
C PHE A 312 8.70 17.71 -11.03
N ASP A 313 9.73 16.96 -10.62
CA ASP A 313 10.08 16.69 -9.22
C ASP A 313 8.96 16.04 -8.40
N ILE A 314 8.11 15.22 -9.01
CA ILE A 314 7.09 14.47 -8.26
C ILE A 314 7.73 13.56 -7.21
N ASP A 315 6.98 13.22 -6.16
CA ASP A 315 7.49 12.47 -5.00
C ASP A 315 7.19 10.98 -5.04
N GLY A 316 6.54 10.51 -6.09
CA GLY A 316 6.32 9.08 -6.26
C GLY A 316 5.16 8.73 -7.17
N TRP A 317 4.88 7.43 -7.19
CA TRP A 317 3.90 6.80 -8.04
C TRP A 317 2.93 5.93 -7.26
N ARG A 318 1.65 5.98 -7.60
CA ARG A 318 0.71 4.91 -7.36
C ARG A 318 0.59 4.09 -8.63
N LEU A 319 0.78 2.78 -8.56
CA LEU A 319 0.68 1.88 -9.70
C LEU A 319 -0.69 1.23 -9.73
N ASP A 320 -1.42 1.50 -10.81
CA ASP A 320 -2.75 0.94 -11.09
C ASP A 320 -2.66 -0.56 -11.37
N VAL A 321 -3.61 -1.35 -10.83
CA VAL A 321 -3.66 -2.82 -10.99
C VAL A 321 -2.28 -3.48 -10.82
N ALA A 322 -1.57 -3.09 -9.76
CA ALA A 322 -0.16 -3.45 -9.59
C ALA A 322 0.08 -4.96 -9.44
N ASN A 323 -0.91 -5.71 -8.98
CA ASN A 323 -0.85 -7.17 -8.83
C ASN A 323 -0.89 -7.93 -10.17
N GLU A 324 -1.17 -7.27 -11.28
CA GLU A 324 -1.13 -7.83 -12.63
C GLU A 324 0.10 -7.41 -13.45
N LEU A 325 1.00 -6.60 -12.87
CA LEU A 325 2.26 -6.21 -13.49
C LEU A 325 3.33 -7.29 -13.31
N ASP A 326 4.22 -7.44 -14.30
CA ASP A 326 5.33 -8.39 -14.22
C ASP A 326 6.31 -8.03 -13.11
N ASP A 327 6.73 -9.00 -12.31
CA ASP A 327 7.70 -8.81 -11.21
C ASP A 327 9.02 -8.19 -11.69
N GLY A 328 9.50 -8.60 -12.86
CA GLY A 328 10.73 -8.07 -13.45
C GLY A 328 10.57 -6.60 -13.87
N PHE A 329 9.39 -6.21 -14.32
CA PHE A 329 9.06 -4.80 -14.56
C PHE A 329 9.05 -4.01 -13.24
N LEU A 330 8.36 -4.49 -12.21
CA LEU A 330 8.28 -3.80 -10.92
C LEU A 330 9.68 -3.56 -10.33
N ARG A 331 10.59 -4.55 -10.43
CA ARG A 331 12.00 -4.41 -10.00
C ARG A 331 12.77 -3.39 -10.82
N ALA A 332 12.59 -3.41 -12.13
CA ALA A 332 13.24 -2.44 -13.03
C ALA A 332 12.72 -1.03 -12.79
N PHE A 333 11.41 -0.86 -12.66
CA PHE A 333 10.75 0.41 -12.39
C PHE A 333 11.22 1.00 -11.05
N ARG A 334 11.23 0.18 -9.98
CA ARG A 334 11.79 0.61 -8.68
C ARG A 334 13.23 1.07 -8.82
N THR A 335 14.07 0.29 -9.50
CA THR A 335 15.49 0.63 -9.67
C THR A 335 15.64 1.98 -10.38
N ALA A 336 14.90 2.21 -11.45
CA ALA A 336 14.95 3.44 -12.22
C ALA A 336 14.43 4.65 -11.42
N VAL A 337 13.28 4.50 -10.74
CA VAL A 337 12.67 5.54 -9.90
C VAL A 337 13.58 5.93 -8.74
N LYS A 338 14.11 4.95 -8.00
CA LYS A 338 14.99 5.20 -6.86
C LYS A 338 16.35 5.77 -7.26
N ALA A 339 16.84 5.46 -8.45
CA ALA A 339 18.04 6.09 -9.01
C ALA A 339 17.80 7.55 -9.42
N ALA A 340 16.58 7.90 -9.84
CA ALA A 340 16.21 9.27 -10.17
C ALA A 340 15.95 10.12 -8.90
N LYS A 341 15.23 9.58 -7.92
CA LYS A 341 14.88 10.24 -6.65
C LYS A 341 14.79 9.18 -5.54
N PRO A 342 15.82 9.03 -4.70
CA PRO A 342 15.89 7.96 -3.69
C PRO A 342 14.74 7.96 -2.70
N ASP A 343 14.17 9.11 -2.38
CA ASP A 343 13.03 9.29 -1.46
C ASP A 343 11.65 9.30 -2.17
N ALA A 344 11.57 9.02 -3.47
CA ALA A 344 10.30 8.80 -4.14
C ALA A 344 9.66 7.50 -3.65
N ILE A 345 8.35 7.51 -3.38
CA ILE A 345 7.59 6.31 -2.98
C ILE A 345 6.97 5.60 -4.19
N ILE A 346 6.84 4.28 -4.09
CA ILE A 346 6.06 3.46 -5.03
C ILE A 346 4.97 2.74 -4.23
N VAL A 347 3.72 3.12 -4.46
CA VAL A 347 2.52 2.54 -3.85
C VAL A 347 1.82 1.67 -4.89
N GLY A 348 1.56 0.40 -4.61
CA GLY A 348 0.79 -0.45 -5.51
C GLY A 348 -0.70 -0.47 -5.16
N GLU A 349 -1.55 -0.50 -6.17
CA GLU A 349 -2.92 -0.93 -5.96
C GLU A 349 -2.96 -2.45 -5.92
N VAL A 350 -3.17 -3.00 -4.74
CA VAL A 350 -3.34 -4.43 -4.49
C VAL A 350 -4.48 -4.59 -3.50
N TRP A 351 -5.56 -5.24 -3.93
CA TRP A 351 -6.79 -5.37 -3.13
C TRP A 351 -6.72 -6.47 -2.07
N GLU A 352 -5.76 -7.37 -2.21
CA GLU A 352 -5.51 -8.50 -1.32
C GLU A 352 -4.16 -8.37 -0.59
N ASN A 353 -3.63 -9.49 -0.12
CA ASN A 353 -2.33 -9.55 0.54
C ASN A 353 -1.18 -9.17 -0.41
N ALA A 354 -0.58 -8.02 -0.18
CA ALA A 354 0.52 -7.49 -0.98
C ALA A 354 1.93 -7.97 -0.56
N ALA A 355 2.05 -8.96 0.35
CA ALA A 355 3.34 -9.38 0.90
C ALA A 355 4.37 -9.79 -0.18
N HIS A 356 3.92 -10.38 -1.29
CA HIS A 356 4.77 -10.72 -2.42
C HIS A 356 5.53 -9.51 -2.98
N TYR A 357 4.89 -8.36 -3.03
CA TYR A 357 5.41 -7.15 -3.65
C TYR A 357 6.21 -6.25 -2.69
N LEU A 358 6.14 -6.52 -1.38
CA LEU A 358 6.71 -5.66 -0.32
C LEU A 358 7.97 -6.26 0.33
N ASN A 359 8.79 -6.94 -0.46
CA ASN A 359 10.03 -7.57 -0.01
C ASN A 359 11.29 -6.70 -0.11
N GLY A 360 11.15 -5.47 -0.63
CA GLY A 360 12.26 -4.51 -0.73
C GLY A 360 12.74 -4.23 -2.15
N ASP A 361 12.30 -5.03 -3.14
CA ASP A 361 12.77 -4.99 -4.51
C ASP A 361 11.72 -4.51 -5.55
N MET A 362 10.44 -4.42 -5.18
CA MET A 362 9.35 -4.05 -6.10
C MET A 362 8.64 -2.76 -5.67
N MET A 363 7.83 -2.78 -4.62
CA MET A 363 7.07 -1.62 -4.13
C MET A 363 7.44 -1.29 -2.68
N ASP A 364 7.20 -0.04 -2.27
CA ASP A 364 7.40 0.42 -0.89
C ASP A 364 6.15 0.19 -0.04
N SER A 365 4.98 0.30 -0.66
CA SER A 365 3.67 0.37 -0.02
C SER A 365 2.60 -0.22 -0.91
N ALA A 366 1.43 -0.49 -0.33
CA ALA A 366 0.21 -0.83 -1.06
C ALA A 366 -1.00 -0.07 -0.48
N MET A 367 -2.03 0.12 -1.32
CA MET A 367 -3.33 0.60 -0.87
C MET A 367 -3.98 -0.47 0.02
N ASN A 368 -4.22 -0.13 1.29
CA ASN A 368 -4.65 -1.10 2.30
C ASN A 368 -6.17 -1.30 2.29
N TYR A 369 -6.67 -1.99 1.27
CA TYR A 369 -8.10 -2.32 1.16
C TYR A 369 -8.60 -3.25 2.26
N ASP A 370 -7.72 -4.04 2.89
CA ASP A 370 -8.08 -4.84 4.06
C ASP A 370 -8.38 -3.96 5.28
N PHE A 371 -7.63 -2.86 5.48
CA PHE A 371 -7.95 -1.87 6.51
C PHE A 371 -9.38 -1.33 6.31
N ARG A 372 -9.71 -0.89 5.08
CA ARG A 372 -11.07 -0.47 4.72
C ARG A 372 -12.09 -1.55 5.02
N ARG A 373 -11.86 -2.79 4.59
CA ARG A 373 -12.79 -3.91 4.76
C ARG A 373 -13.07 -4.18 6.24
N TYR A 374 -12.04 -4.14 7.09
CA TYR A 374 -12.19 -4.41 8.51
C TYR A 374 -12.87 -3.26 9.25
N CYS A 375 -12.53 -2.01 8.94
CA CYS A 375 -13.24 -0.84 9.44
C CYS A 375 -14.71 -0.86 9.05
N ARG A 376 -15.01 -1.15 7.78
CA ARG A 376 -16.38 -1.24 7.28
C ARG A 376 -17.22 -2.25 8.06
N ARG A 377 -16.70 -3.46 8.26
CA ARG A 377 -17.42 -4.53 8.96
C ARG A 377 -17.66 -4.23 10.43
N PHE A 378 -16.72 -3.56 11.10
CA PHE A 378 -16.82 -3.28 12.54
C PHE A 378 -17.59 -1.98 12.82
N PHE A 379 -17.22 -0.87 12.20
CA PHE A 379 -17.80 0.44 12.50
C PHE A 379 -19.06 0.75 11.67
N ALA A 380 -19.01 0.55 10.36
CA ALA A 380 -20.10 0.96 9.47
C ALA A 380 -21.26 -0.05 9.49
N GLU A 381 -20.97 -1.31 9.17
CA GLU A 381 -21.97 -2.37 9.02
C GLU A 381 -22.29 -3.11 10.33
N GLU A 382 -21.41 -3.04 11.33
CA GLU A 382 -21.52 -3.73 12.63
C GLU A 382 -21.78 -5.24 12.50
N THR A 383 -21.16 -5.87 11.49
CA THR A 383 -21.32 -7.30 11.16
C THR A 383 -20.35 -8.21 11.91
N VAL A 384 -19.39 -7.65 12.65
CA VAL A 384 -18.42 -8.39 13.47
C VAL A 384 -18.31 -7.77 14.85
N ASP A 385 -17.96 -8.59 15.84
CA ASP A 385 -17.64 -8.16 17.21
C ASP A 385 -16.19 -7.66 17.34
N ALA A 386 -15.86 -7.07 18.47
CA ALA A 386 -14.54 -6.51 18.73
C ALA A 386 -13.43 -7.59 18.79
N GLU A 387 -13.73 -8.80 19.21
CA GLU A 387 -12.79 -9.93 19.23
C GLU A 387 -12.41 -10.36 17.81
N THR A 388 -13.39 -10.40 16.90
CA THR A 388 -13.15 -10.67 15.48
C THR A 388 -12.39 -9.51 14.83
N PHE A 389 -12.75 -8.27 15.19
CA PHE A 389 -12.04 -7.09 14.71
C PHE A 389 -10.58 -7.08 15.18
N ASP A 390 -10.28 -7.45 16.44
CA ASP A 390 -8.92 -7.55 16.94
C ASP A 390 -8.09 -8.62 16.21
N THR A 391 -8.69 -9.75 15.87
CA THR A 391 -8.06 -10.77 15.02
C THR A 391 -7.69 -10.20 13.64
N ASN A 392 -8.58 -9.40 13.04
CA ASN A 392 -8.32 -8.73 11.79
C ASN A 392 -7.21 -7.66 11.91
N VAL A 393 -7.22 -6.88 13.00
CA VAL A 393 -6.15 -5.92 13.32
C VAL A 393 -4.81 -6.63 13.50
N SER A 394 -4.78 -7.79 14.18
CA SER A 394 -3.58 -8.62 14.31
C SER A 394 -3.02 -9.02 12.95
N THR A 395 -3.91 -9.40 12.02
CA THR A 395 -3.52 -9.73 10.64
C THR A 395 -2.86 -8.53 9.94
N LEU A 396 -3.43 -7.32 10.05
CA LEU A 396 -2.85 -6.12 9.44
C LEU A 396 -1.46 -5.79 10.01
N LEU A 397 -1.30 -5.89 11.32
CA LEU A 397 -0.06 -5.52 12.01
C LEU A 397 1.10 -6.48 11.76
N LEU A 398 0.80 -7.76 11.51
CA LEU A 398 1.80 -8.83 11.44
C LEU A 398 2.04 -9.38 10.03
N ARG A 399 1.22 -8.96 9.05
CA ARG A 399 1.27 -9.46 7.67
C ARG A 399 2.53 -9.04 6.92
N TYR A 400 3.10 -7.89 7.27
CA TYR A 400 4.21 -7.28 6.56
C TYR A 400 5.43 -7.09 7.47
N ARG A 401 6.58 -6.88 6.85
CA ARG A 401 7.75 -6.34 7.56
C ARG A 401 7.40 -4.96 8.12
N GLU A 402 8.02 -4.58 9.22
CA GLU A 402 7.67 -3.35 9.96
C GLU A 402 7.72 -2.09 9.08
N ASN A 403 8.77 -1.95 8.25
CA ASN A 403 8.89 -0.79 7.36
C ASN A 403 7.72 -0.69 6.37
N ALA A 404 7.25 -1.84 5.84
CA ALA A 404 6.09 -1.89 4.96
C ALA A 404 4.80 -1.57 5.71
N LEU A 405 4.64 -2.03 6.96
CA LEU A 405 3.48 -1.73 7.78
C LEU A 405 3.31 -0.22 7.97
N PHE A 406 4.40 0.50 8.32
CA PHE A 406 4.37 1.94 8.55
C PHE A 406 4.21 2.77 7.27
N ALA A 407 4.32 2.15 6.11
CA ALA A 407 4.12 2.79 4.81
C ALA A 407 2.78 2.43 4.14
N GLN A 408 1.97 1.52 4.71
CA GLN A 408 0.69 1.15 4.10
C GLN A 408 -0.24 2.36 3.96
N LEU A 409 -0.87 2.50 2.78
CA LEU A 409 -1.83 3.56 2.49
C LEU A 409 -3.21 3.16 3.02
N ASN A 410 -3.54 3.58 4.24
CA ASN A 410 -4.78 3.21 4.94
C ASN A 410 -5.95 4.08 4.48
N LEU A 411 -6.86 3.51 3.70
CA LEU A 411 -8.02 4.21 3.15
C LEU A 411 -9.33 3.69 3.76
N LEU A 412 -10.33 4.56 3.84
CA LEU A 412 -11.71 4.19 4.15
C LEU A 412 -12.54 4.06 2.87
N ASP A 413 -12.25 4.92 1.87
CA ASP A 413 -12.80 4.84 0.52
C ASP A 413 -11.81 5.41 -0.52
N SER A 414 -12.21 5.40 -1.78
CA SER A 414 -11.46 5.90 -2.93
C SER A 414 -12.40 6.16 -4.11
N HIS A 415 -11.82 6.56 -5.23
CA HIS A 415 -12.53 6.74 -6.51
C HIS A 415 -13.08 5.43 -7.12
N ASP A 416 -12.77 4.25 -6.55
CA ASP A 416 -13.19 2.93 -7.04
C ASP A 416 -14.21 2.23 -6.16
N VAL A 417 -14.56 2.82 -5.02
CA VAL A 417 -15.48 2.22 -4.06
C VAL A 417 -16.42 3.26 -3.46
N SER A 418 -17.56 2.77 -2.97
CA SER A 418 -18.57 3.62 -2.32
C SER A 418 -18.00 4.49 -1.22
N ARG A 419 -18.50 5.72 -1.10
CA ARG A 419 -18.18 6.63 -0.01
C ARG A 419 -18.47 5.99 1.33
N TYR A 420 -17.52 6.09 2.24
CA TYR A 420 -17.60 5.39 3.52
C TYR A 420 -18.74 5.90 4.41
N LEU A 421 -19.02 7.20 4.38
CA LEU A 421 -20.17 7.78 5.11
C LEU A 421 -21.49 7.17 4.64
N SER A 422 -21.67 6.86 3.35
CA SER A 422 -22.85 6.14 2.85
C SER A 422 -22.97 4.75 3.44
N LEU A 423 -21.84 4.04 3.60
CA LEU A 423 -21.82 2.71 4.24
C LEU A 423 -22.12 2.78 5.74
N CYS A 424 -21.85 3.92 6.38
CA CYS A 424 -22.26 4.22 7.75
C CYS A 424 -23.75 4.56 7.88
N GLY A 425 -24.52 4.60 6.78
CA GLY A 425 -25.90 5.08 6.77
C GLY A 425 -25.99 6.57 7.08
N GLU A 426 -25.03 7.36 6.62
CA GLU A 426 -24.87 8.80 6.88
C GLU A 426 -24.70 9.16 8.37
N ASN A 427 -24.35 8.17 9.19
CA ASN A 427 -24.10 8.37 10.61
C ASN A 427 -22.68 8.92 10.82
N THR A 428 -22.59 10.18 11.20
CA THR A 428 -21.34 10.90 11.43
C THR A 428 -20.52 10.31 12.59
N ASP A 429 -21.16 9.77 13.64
CA ASP A 429 -20.46 9.18 14.78
C ASP A 429 -19.69 7.89 14.37
N LYS A 430 -20.31 7.07 13.53
CA LYS A 430 -19.64 5.88 12.97
C LYS A 430 -18.45 6.27 12.07
N MET A 431 -18.62 7.33 11.27
CA MET A 431 -17.54 7.87 10.46
C MET A 431 -16.41 8.41 11.36
N GLU A 432 -16.72 9.17 12.40
CA GLU A 432 -15.73 9.72 13.34
C GLU A 432 -14.90 8.62 14.00
N LEU A 433 -15.53 7.52 14.47
CA LEU A 433 -14.81 6.37 15.04
C LEU A 433 -13.85 5.71 14.03
N SER A 434 -14.27 5.61 12.78
CA SER A 434 -13.45 5.04 11.72
C SER A 434 -12.25 5.93 11.36
N VAL A 435 -12.48 7.26 11.29
CA VAL A 435 -11.44 8.27 11.05
C VAL A 435 -10.47 8.34 12.23
N LEU A 436 -10.98 8.22 13.47
CA LEU A 436 -10.13 8.12 14.67
C LEU A 436 -9.15 6.94 14.56
N LEU A 437 -9.65 5.76 14.21
CA LEU A 437 -8.76 4.61 13.99
C LEU A 437 -7.80 4.89 12.83
N GLN A 438 -8.26 5.40 11.70
CA GLN A 438 -7.45 5.69 10.53
C GLN A 438 -6.26 6.62 10.88
N MET A 439 -6.51 7.68 11.63
CA MET A 439 -5.49 8.67 12.01
C MET A 439 -4.55 8.16 13.12
N THR A 440 -4.94 7.15 13.87
CA THR A 440 -4.15 6.61 14.98
C THR A 440 -3.54 5.24 14.68
N PHE A 441 -3.87 4.60 13.56
CA PHE A 441 -3.30 3.32 13.13
C PHE A 441 -1.90 3.50 12.51
N PRO A 442 -0.99 2.48 12.58
CA PRO A 442 0.28 2.49 11.84
C PRO A 442 0.06 2.57 10.32
N GLY A 443 0.86 3.37 9.63
CA GLY A 443 0.77 3.59 8.19
C GLY A 443 0.38 5.01 7.83
N MET A 444 0.19 5.28 6.54
CA MET A 444 -0.21 6.57 5.99
C MET A 444 -1.73 6.64 5.87
N PRO A 445 -2.43 7.47 6.65
CA PRO A 445 -3.86 7.73 6.41
C PRO A 445 -4.05 8.33 5.02
N CYS A 446 -5.02 7.81 4.26
CA CYS A 446 -5.40 8.34 2.95
C CYS A 446 -6.89 8.70 2.97
N VAL A 447 -7.18 9.97 2.78
CA VAL A 447 -8.53 10.53 2.77
C VAL A 447 -8.90 10.87 1.33
N PHE A 448 -10.04 10.39 0.87
CA PHE A 448 -10.54 10.71 -0.45
C PHE A 448 -11.22 12.09 -0.40
N TYR A 449 -10.96 12.95 -1.40
CA TYR A 449 -11.48 14.32 -1.42
C TYR A 449 -12.99 14.35 -1.14
N GLY A 450 -13.40 15.25 -0.28
CA GLY A 450 -14.81 15.45 0.06
C GLY A 450 -15.35 14.59 1.19
N ASP A 451 -14.58 13.63 1.74
CA ASP A 451 -14.98 12.91 2.94
C ASP A 451 -15.15 13.86 4.12
N GLU A 452 -14.24 14.82 4.23
CA GLU A 452 -14.31 15.89 5.24
C GLU A 452 -15.51 16.83 5.03
N LYS A 453 -16.07 16.84 3.82
CA LYS A 453 -17.29 17.59 3.48
C LYS A 453 -18.57 16.76 3.58
N GLY A 454 -18.45 15.49 4.03
CA GLY A 454 -19.58 14.60 4.18
C GLY A 454 -20.18 14.14 2.84
N LEU A 455 -19.37 14.01 1.79
CA LEU A 455 -19.84 13.48 0.52
C LEU A 455 -20.28 12.02 0.66
N CYS A 456 -21.44 11.72 0.10
CA CYS A 456 -22.05 10.39 0.06
C CYS A 456 -22.11 9.90 -1.39
N GLY A 457 -22.23 8.60 -1.60
CA GLY A 457 -22.38 7.98 -2.92
C GLY A 457 -22.10 6.49 -2.89
N LEU A 458 -22.95 5.71 -3.53
CA LEU A 458 -22.84 4.24 -3.62
C LEU A 458 -22.44 3.78 -5.01
N SER A 459 -22.80 4.53 -6.06
CA SER A 459 -22.44 4.25 -7.45
C SER A 459 -21.25 5.10 -7.90
N GLU A 460 -20.58 4.68 -8.99
CA GLU A 460 -19.39 5.36 -9.52
C GLU A 460 -19.62 6.86 -9.77
N SER A 461 -20.73 7.21 -10.41
CA SER A 461 -21.09 8.60 -10.66
C SER A 461 -21.29 9.40 -9.38
N GLU A 462 -21.82 8.76 -8.32
CA GLU A 462 -22.08 9.43 -7.04
C GLU A 462 -20.78 9.58 -6.21
N TYR A 463 -19.94 8.55 -6.09
CA TYR A 463 -18.72 8.69 -5.28
C TYR A 463 -17.64 9.54 -5.97
N ARG A 464 -17.72 9.76 -7.30
CA ARG A 464 -16.87 10.71 -8.06
C ARG A 464 -17.55 12.06 -8.30
N GLN A 465 -18.54 12.44 -7.50
CA GLN A 465 -19.24 13.72 -7.63
C GLN A 465 -18.34 14.93 -7.34
N ALA A 466 -18.81 16.11 -7.74
CA ALA A 466 -18.08 17.37 -7.52
C ALA A 466 -17.80 17.62 -6.04
N MET A 467 -16.61 18.15 -5.74
CA MET A 467 -16.25 18.60 -4.40
C MET A 467 -17.24 19.64 -3.87
N ALA A 468 -17.72 19.46 -2.64
CA ALA A 468 -18.73 20.31 -2.04
C ALA A 468 -18.15 21.64 -1.50
N TRP A 469 -17.52 22.42 -2.38
CA TRP A 469 -16.99 23.74 -2.03
C TRP A 469 -18.11 24.65 -1.50
N GLY A 470 -17.83 25.42 -0.47
CA GLY A 470 -18.79 26.33 0.14
C GLY A 470 -19.78 25.67 1.10
N LYS A 471 -19.78 24.34 1.23
CA LYS A 471 -20.51 23.64 2.29
C LYS A 471 -19.61 23.38 3.48
N SER A 472 -20.13 23.53 4.69
CA SER A 472 -19.48 23.10 5.93
C SER A 472 -20.13 21.81 6.41
N HIS A 473 -19.32 20.90 6.96
CA HIS A 473 -19.78 19.65 7.54
C HIS A 473 -18.99 19.39 8.84
N PRO A 474 -19.59 18.79 9.88
CA PRO A 474 -18.90 18.50 11.15
C PRO A 474 -17.61 17.66 10.98
N LEU A 475 -17.56 16.78 9.99
CA LEU A 475 -16.40 15.96 9.68
C LEU A 475 -15.15 16.81 9.36
N GLU A 476 -15.30 18.01 8.81
CA GLU A 476 -14.16 18.88 8.51
C GLU A 476 -13.33 19.22 9.76
N ASP A 477 -14.00 19.54 10.85
CA ASP A 477 -13.34 19.80 12.14
C ASP A 477 -12.80 18.52 12.78
N ILE A 478 -13.49 17.40 12.60
CA ILE A 478 -13.05 16.06 13.06
C ILE A 478 -11.73 15.69 12.39
N TYR A 479 -11.67 15.73 11.05
CA TYR A 479 -10.45 15.45 10.31
C TYR A 479 -9.31 16.38 10.71
N ARG A 480 -9.55 17.70 10.78
CA ARG A 480 -8.54 18.68 11.18
C ARG A 480 -7.96 18.39 12.56
N ARG A 481 -8.81 18.10 13.55
CA ARG A 481 -8.38 17.77 14.93
C ARG A 481 -7.58 16.47 14.98
N LEU A 482 -8.04 15.42 14.29
CA LEU A 482 -7.38 14.11 14.33
C LEU A 482 -6.07 14.11 13.55
N ILE A 483 -5.96 14.85 12.45
CA ILE A 483 -4.69 15.06 11.74
C ILE A 483 -3.71 15.84 12.63
N ALA A 484 -4.17 16.89 13.31
CA ALA A 484 -3.35 17.64 14.25
C ALA A 484 -2.86 16.76 15.41
N LEU A 485 -3.75 15.95 16.01
CA LEU A 485 -3.42 14.97 17.04
C LEU A 485 -2.32 14.00 16.58
N ARG A 486 -2.45 13.44 15.36
CA ARG A 486 -1.42 12.56 14.79
C ARG A 486 -0.07 13.25 14.64
N LYS A 487 -0.05 14.50 14.21
CA LYS A 487 1.19 15.30 14.06
C LYS A 487 1.84 15.63 15.40
N GLU A 488 1.03 15.95 16.40
CA GLU A 488 1.49 16.34 17.73
C GLU A 488 2.09 15.15 18.50
N HIS A 489 1.55 13.94 18.29
CA HIS A 489 1.95 12.76 19.05
C HIS A 489 2.80 11.78 18.24
N PRO A 490 4.14 11.71 18.44
CA PRO A 490 5.02 10.77 17.75
C PRO A 490 4.60 9.31 17.90
N ALA A 491 4.01 8.93 19.05
CA ALA A 491 3.50 7.57 19.28
C ALA A 491 2.50 7.12 18.20
N LEU A 492 1.70 8.03 17.64
CA LEU A 492 0.73 7.70 16.59
C LEU A 492 1.39 7.43 15.21
N ARG A 493 2.63 7.90 15.03
CA ARG A 493 3.38 7.77 13.78
C ARG A 493 4.44 6.66 13.83
N TYR A 494 5.11 6.52 14.97
CA TYR A 494 6.28 5.65 15.14
C TYR A 494 6.07 4.51 16.14
N GLY A 495 5.05 4.62 17.01
CA GLY A 495 4.84 3.71 18.12
C GLY A 495 4.27 2.34 17.72
N ASP A 496 4.39 1.40 18.62
CA ASP A 496 3.72 0.11 18.53
C ASP A 496 2.19 0.24 18.69
N PHE A 497 1.48 -0.81 18.38
CA PHE A 497 0.02 -0.87 18.53
C PHE A 497 -0.32 -2.03 19.48
N VAL A 498 -0.90 -1.72 20.63
CA VAL A 498 -1.24 -2.69 21.65
C VAL A 498 -2.74 -2.68 21.94
N THR A 499 -3.41 -3.80 21.72
CA THR A 499 -4.81 -3.97 22.12
C THR A 499 -4.88 -4.09 23.64
N ASN A 500 -5.69 -3.24 24.28
CA ASN A 500 -5.91 -3.26 25.73
C ASN A 500 -7.17 -4.05 26.08
N PHE A 501 -8.20 -3.96 25.23
CA PHE A 501 -9.49 -4.62 25.46
C PHE A 501 -10.25 -4.78 24.13
N ALA A 502 -10.86 -5.95 23.96
CA ALA A 502 -11.73 -6.26 22.83
C ALA A 502 -12.85 -7.17 23.29
N ALA A 503 -14.08 -6.65 23.41
CA ALA A 503 -15.27 -7.44 23.74
C ALA A 503 -16.55 -6.77 23.23
N GLY A 504 -17.42 -7.54 22.63
CA GLY A 504 -18.72 -7.08 22.10
C GLY A 504 -18.55 -6.00 21.04
N LYS A 505 -18.94 -4.76 21.34
CA LYS A 505 -18.75 -3.60 20.46
C LYS A 505 -17.68 -2.62 20.95
N THR A 506 -16.92 -2.99 21.99
CA THR A 506 -15.91 -2.13 22.59
C THR A 506 -14.50 -2.60 22.23
N TYR A 507 -13.74 -1.70 21.63
CA TYR A 507 -12.34 -1.93 21.28
C TYR A 507 -11.48 -0.80 21.85
N SER A 508 -10.41 -1.15 22.58
CA SER A 508 -9.48 -0.20 23.20
C SER A 508 -8.03 -0.61 22.91
N TYR A 509 -7.22 0.37 22.54
CA TYR A 509 -5.81 0.16 22.22
C TYR A 509 -4.93 1.33 22.68
N SER A 510 -3.65 1.09 22.72
CA SER A 510 -2.61 2.09 23.01
C SER A 510 -1.59 2.13 21.89
N ARG A 511 -0.98 3.31 21.71
CA ARG A 511 0.20 3.52 20.87
C ARG A 511 1.34 3.96 21.80
N ASN A 512 2.44 3.21 21.82
CA ASN A 512 3.56 3.48 22.73
C ASN A 512 4.82 3.78 21.92
N TRP A 513 5.54 4.84 22.32
CA TRP A 513 6.81 5.25 21.69
C TRP A 513 7.74 5.85 22.77
N GLU A 514 8.97 5.36 22.91
CA GLU A 514 10.01 5.92 23.81
C GLU A 514 9.47 6.25 25.19
N ASN A 515 8.93 5.63 26.00
CA ASN A 515 8.32 5.97 27.32
C ASN A 515 7.09 6.91 27.25
N THR A 516 6.57 7.23 26.06
CA THR A 516 5.29 7.93 25.88
C THR A 516 4.19 6.94 25.52
N ARG A 517 2.98 7.17 26.04
CA ARG A 517 1.83 6.29 25.86
C ARG A 517 0.64 7.08 25.32
#